data_aa922074cd86428d32c720f682d71d2d
#
_entry.id   aa922074cd86428d32c720f682d71d2d
#
_cell.length_a   1.000
_cell.length_b   1.000
_cell.length_c   1.000
_cell.angle_alpha   90.00
_cell.angle_beta   90.00
_cell.angle_gamma   90.00
#
_symmetry.space_group_name_H-M   'P 1'
#
loop_
_entity.id
_entity.type
_entity.pdbx_description
1 polymer ?
#
loop_
_entity_poly.entity_id
_entity_poly.type
_entity_poly.pdbx_seq_one_letter_code
_entity_poly.pdbx_strand_id
1 'polypeptide(L)'
;QDQIIPEDGTKIIDFGNGWAWWKLDKAECSVEGNSMGHCGNQYGEPDQRILSLRKKMKNGYRPSLTFILNANGTLGEMKGRANLKPKKEYHPYIIRLLEHSMITGIIGGGHDPANNFAVTDLSESEQEQLYDKKPSLMPAREQYKRFGVNDIVEAYINERMPHEYLKVSREFNAVDATKYFGSAFETE
;
A
#
# COMPACT_ATOMS: atom_id res chain seq x y z
N GLN A 1 0.15 -16.40 22.83
CA GLN A 1 -0.89 -17.19 22.14
C GLN A 1 -1.54 -16.34 21.06
N ASP A 2 -1.60 -16.88 19.85
CA ASP A 2 -2.31 -16.25 18.76
C ASP A 2 -3.80 -16.20 19.07
N GLN A 3 -4.36 -15.00 19.06
CA GLN A 3 -5.80 -14.83 19.23
C GLN A 3 -6.51 -15.12 17.90
N ILE A 4 -7.58 -15.87 17.98
CA ILE A 4 -8.45 -16.17 16.84
C ILE A 4 -9.65 -15.23 16.93
N ILE A 5 -9.85 -14.43 15.88
CA ILE A 5 -10.98 -13.50 15.81
C ILE A 5 -12.06 -14.03 14.86
N PRO A 6 -13.33 -13.68 15.09
CA PRO A 6 -14.42 -14.04 14.19
C PRO A 6 -14.33 -13.26 12.87
N GLU A 7 -15.12 -13.69 11.91
CA GLU A 7 -15.33 -12.97 10.66
C GLU A 7 -16.08 -11.66 10.93
N ASP A 8 -15.48 -10.51 10.60
CA ASP A 8 -15.99 -9.18 10.90
C ASP A 8 -15.84 -8.19 9.73
N GLY A 9 -15.87 -8.72 8.52
CA GLY A 9 -15.72 -7.89 7.32
C GLY A 9 -16.01 -8.65 6.04
N THR A 10 -15.56 -8.10 4.94
CA THR A 10 -15.72 -8.67 3.60
C THR A 10 -14.40 -9.26 3.11
N LYS A 11 -14.44 -10.51 2.68
CA LYS A 11 -13.30 -11.16 2.04
C LYS A 11 -13.11 -10.58 0.64
N ILE A 12 -11.96 -9.99 0.36
CA ILE A 12 -11.66 -9.33 -0.92
C ILE A 12 -10.76 -10.17 -1.84
N ILE A 13 -9.86 -10.97 -1.27
CA ILE A 13 -9.01 -11.91 -2.00
C ILE A 13 -8.94 -13.21 -1.20
N ASP A 14 -9.37 -14.31 -1.79
CA ASP A 14 -9.25 -15.65 -1.23
C ASP A 14 -8.17 -16.41 -1.98
N PHE A 15 -7.17 -16.91 -1.26
CA PHE A 15 -6.05 -17.63 -1.87
C PHE A 15 -6.29 -19.13 -1.98
N GLY A 16 -7.41 -19.64 -1.47
CA GLY A 16 -7.76 -21.06 -1.55
C GLY A 16 -6.99 -21.99 -0.61
N ASN A 17 -6.05 -21.47 0.17
CA ASN A 17 -5.17 -22.20 1.08
C ASN A 17 -5.41 -21.87 2.56
N GLY A 18 -6.55 -21.28 2.86
CA GLY A 18 -6.92 -20.80 4.19
C GLY A 18 -6.52 -19.34 4.46
N TRP A 19 -5.69 -18.75 3.62
CA TRP A 19 -5.33 -17.35 3.69
C TRP A 19 -6.27 -16.49 2.84
N ALA A 20 -6.61 -15.31 3.35
CA ALA A 20 -7.40 -14.32 2.63
C ALA A 20 -7.11 -12.90 3.12
N TRP A 21 -7.30 -11.93 2.24
CA TRP A 21 -7.40 -10.53 2.62
C TRP A 21 -8.85 -10.19 2.93
N TRP A 22 -9.04 -9.53 4.06
CA TRP A 22 -10.34 -9.04 4.53
C TRP A 22 -10.34 -7.52 4.60
N LYS A 23 -11.41 -6.89 4.16
CA LYS A 23 -11.69 -5.49 4.46
C LYS A 23 -12.68 -5.44 5.61
N LEU A 24 -12.26 -4.91 6.75
CA LEU A 24 -13.10 -4.85 7.95
C LEU A 24 -14.18 -3.79 7.80
N ASP A 25 -15.30 -3.97 8.51
CA ASP A 25 -16.48 -3.12 8.37
C ASP A 25 -16.30 -1.74 9.00
N LYS A 26 -15.27 -1.56 9.84
CA LYS A 26 -15.00 -0.34 10.59
C LYS A 26 -13.62 0.23 10.29
N ALA A 27 -13.48 1.54 10.53
CA ALA A 27 -12.21 2.23 10.42
C ALA A 27 -11.21 1.81 11.52
N GLU A 28 -11.72 1.37 12.65
CA GLU A 28 -10.92 0.86 13.76
C GLU A 28 -11.44 -0.52 14.20
N CYS A 29 -10.56 -1.35 14.74
CA CYS A 29 -10.92 -2.65 15.25
C CYS A 29 -10.05 -3.01 16.45
N SER A 30 -10.63 -2.91 17.64
CA SER A 30 -9.92 -3.27 18.88
C SER A 30 -9.55 -4.76 18.93
N VAL A 31 -10.37 -5.62 18.33
CA VAL A 31 -10.10 -7.06 18.25
C VAL A 31 -8.86 -7.31 17.39
N GLU A 32 -8.76 -6.65 16.23
CA GLU A 32 -7.59 -6.71 15.38
C GLU A 32 -6.34 -6.20 16.10
N GLY A 33 -6.41 -5.02 16.71
CA GLY A 33 -5.32 -4.42 17.47
C GLY A 33 -4.83 -5.30 18.61
N ASN A 34 -5.73 -5.85 19.39
CA ASN A 34 -5.39 -6.75 20.49
C ASN A 34 -4.74 -8.06 19.99
N SER A 35 -5.28 -8.61 18.91
CA SER A 35 -4.74 -9.83 18.31
C SER A 35 -3.36 -9.65 17.71
N MET A 36 -3.10 -8.49 17.10
CA MET A 36 -1.84 -8.16 16.44
C MET A 36 -0.79 -7.54 17.38
N GLY A 37 -1.20 -7.15 18.58
CA GLY A 37 -0.30 -6.46 19.53
C GLY A 37 0.09 -5.05 19.08
N HIS A 38 -0.85 -4.31 18.49
CA HIS A 38 -0.66 -2.93 18.06
C HIS A 38 -1.92 -2.08 18.34
N CYS A 39 -1.86 -0.80 17.99
CA CYS A 39 -2.91 0.17 18.26
C CYS A 39 -3.99 0.21 17.17
N GLY A 40 -4.47 -0.93 16.68
CA GLY A 40 -5.51 -1.02 15.66
C GLY A 40 -6.82 -0.32 16.02
N ASN A 41 -7.03 -0.02 17.28
CA ASN A 41 -8.17 0.73 17.79
C ASN A 41 -8.00 2.27 17.70
N GLN A 42 -6.88 2.76 17.22
CA GLN A 42 -6.58 4.20 17.14
C GLN A 42 -6.71 4.79 15.73
N TYR A 43 -7.05 3.98 14.74
CA TYR A 43 -7.30 4.47 13.39
C TYR A 43 -8.71 5.05 13.34
N GLY A 44 -8.80 6.36 13.34
CA GLY A 44 -10.03 7.05 13.68
C GLY A 44 -10.70 7.84 12.56
N GLU A 45 -10.16 7.88 11.36
CA GLU A 45 -10.85 8.57 10.27
C GLU A 45 -12.02 7.71 9.76
N PRO A 46 -13.25 8.25 9.73
CA PRO A 46 -14.45 7.46 9.44
C PRO A 46 -14.46 6.77 8.08
N ASP A 47 -13.73 7.31 7.12
CA ASP A 47 -13.63 6.81 5.74
C ASP A 47 -12.47 5.84 5.52
N GLN A 48 -11.61 5.65 6.52
CA GLN A 48 -10.56 4.63 6.49
C GLN A 48 -11.13 3.25 6.80
N ARG A 49 -10.46 2.22 6.28
CA ARG A 49 -10.76 0.82 6.59
C ARG A 49 -9.48 0.06 6.90
N ILE A 50 -9.60 -1.00 7.66
CA ILE A 50 -8.52 -1.93 7.92
C ILE A 50 -8.58 -3.05 6.89
N LEU A 51 -7.45 -3.32 6.25
CA LEU A 51 -7.23 -4.54 5.48
C LEU A 51 -6.42 -5.50 6.34
N SER A 52 -6.93 -6.70 6.53
CA SER A 52 -6.31 -7.71 7.38
C SER A 52 -6.03 -8.98 6.58
N LEU A 53 -4.78 -9.43 6.59
CA LEU A 53 -4.44 -10.75 6.08
C LEU A 53 -4.66 -11.76 7.19
N ARG A 54 -5.59 -12.69 6.98
CA ARG A 54 -6.00 -13.68 7.97
C ARG A 54 -5.90 -15.10 7.46
N LYS A 55 -5.50 -16.00 8.36
CA LYS A 55 -5.54 -17.43 8.12
C LYS A 55 -6.76 -18.04 8.78
N LYS A 56 -7.49 -18.88 8.04
CA LYS A 56 -8.60 -19.67 8.59
C LYS A 56 -8.05 -20.68 9.59
N MET A 57 -8.62 -20.66 10.78
CA MET A 57 -8.33 -21.60 11.87
C MET A 57 -9.59 -22.41 12.20
N LYS A 58 -9.48 -23.40 13.08
CA LYS A 58 -10.61 -24.24 13.45
C LYS A 58 -11.82 -23.45 13.97
N ASN A 59 -11.59 -22.42 14.78
CA ASN A 59 -12.63 -21.64 15.46
C ASN A 59 -12.63 -20.15 15.09
N GLY A 60 -12.17 -19.79 13.90
CA GLY A 60 -12.13 -18.40 13.48
C GLY A 60 -10.93 -18.11 12.59
N TYR A 61 -10.37 -16.92 12.75
CA TYR A 61 -9.29 -16.42 11.90
C TYR A 61 -8.15 -15.85 12.74
N ARG A 62 -6.92 -16.01 12.25
CA ARG A 62 -5.72 -15.43 12.85
C ARG A 62 -5.18 -14.34 11.95
N PRO A 63 -5.18 -13.07 12.39
CA PRO A 63 -4.60 -12.00 11.63
C PRO A 63 -3.06 -12.05 11.66
N SER A 64 -2.45 -11.66 10.56
CA SER A 64 -0.99 -11.65 10.41
C SER A 64 -0.44 -10.33 9.87
N LEU A 65 -1.22 -9.59 9.10
CA LEU A 65 -0.90 -8.24 8.62
C LEU A 65 -2.11 -7.33 8.82
N THR A 66 -1.84 -6.07 9.14
CA THR A 66 -2.85 -5.02 9.28
C THR A 66 -2.41 -3.79 8.48
N PHE A 67 -3.15 -3.48 7.44
CA PHE A 67 -2.91 -2.35 6.56
C PHE A 67 -4.06 -1.36 6.64
N ILE A 68 -3.78 -0.08 6.46
CA ILE A 68 -4.80 0.97 6.44
C ILE A 68 -5.10 1.34 4.99
N LEU A 69 -6.38 1.25 4.62
CA LEU A 69 -6.90 1.67 3.33
C LEU A 69 -7.61 3.02 3.49
N ASN A 70 -7.12 4.03 2.79
CA ASN A 70 -7.75 5.34 2.72
C ASN A 70 -8.90 5.33 1.69
N ALA A 71 -9.79 6.32 1.80
CA ALA A 71 -10.96 6.44 0.92
C ALA A 71 -10.61 6.49 -0.58
N ASN A 72 -9.45 7.07 -0.92
CA ASN A 72 -8.97 7.17 -2.30
C ASN A 72 -8.26 5.91 -2.82
N GLY A 73 -8.20 4.84 -2.02
CA GLY A 73 -7.55 3.59 -2.39
C GLY A 73 -6.04 3.54 -2.10
N THR A 74 -5.46 4.58 -1.50
CA THR A 74 -4.06 4.52 -1.09
C THR A 74 -3.90 3.75 0.21
N LEU A 75 -2.77 3.07 0.39
CA LEU A 75 -2.41 2.40 1.62
C LEU A 75 -1.61 3.36 2.52
N GLY A 76 -2.05 3.49 3.77
CA GLY A 76 -1.34 4.19 4.84
C GLY A 76 -0.34 3.26 5.54
N GLU A 77 -0.53 3.04 6.84
CA GLU A 77 0.31 2.08 7.57
C GLU A 77 0.16 0.67 7.00
N MET A 78 1.28 -0.05 6.94
CA MET A 78 1.36 -1.42 6.44
C MET A 78 2.23 -2.25 7.37
N LYS A 79 1.64 -2.79 8.44
CA LYS A 79 2.36 -3.41 9.56
C LYS A 79 2.05 -4.89 9.72
N GLY A 80 3.04 -5.59 10.28
CA GLY A 80 2.87 -6.91 10.86
C GLY A 80 2.60 -6.85 12.37
N ARG A 81 2.76 -7.97 13.06
CA ARG A 81 2.56 -8.06 14.52
C ARG A 81 3.48 -7.09 15.27
N ALA A 82 2.97 -6.53 16.35
CA ALA A 82 3.67 -5.61 17.24
C ALA A 82 4.26 -4.39 16.51
N ASN A 83 3.58 -3.90 15.48
CA ASN A 83 4.03 -2.79 14.62
C ASN A 83 5.38 -3.04 13.91
N LEU A 84 5.78 -4.28 13.76
CA LEU A 84 6.99 -4.63 13.03
C LEU A 84 6.74 -4.70 11.53
N LYS A 85 7.83 -4.59 10.78
CA LYS A 85 7.80 -4.74 9.32
C LYS A 85 7.27 -6.13 8.93
N PRO A 86 6.36 -6.23 7.95
CA PRO A 86 5.88 -7.52 7.45
C PRO A 86 7.03 -8.45 7.04
N LYS A 87 6.93 -9.70 7.45
CA LYS A 87 7.94 -10.73 7.13
C LYS A 87 7.86 -11.12 5.66
N LYS A 88 8.99 -11.60 5.11
CA LYS A 88 9.10 -12.05 3.72
C LYS A 88 8.09 -13.14 3.34
N GLU A 89 7.74 -14.02 4.27
CA GLU A 89 6.74 -15.08 4.03
C GLU A 89 5.39 -14.55 3.57
N TYR A 90 5.05 -13.28 3.91
CA TYR A 90 3.80 -12.64 3.51
C TYR A 90 3.89 -11.85 2.21
N HIS A 91 5.07 -11.69 1.64
CA HIS A 91 5.25 -10.91 0.40
C HIS A 91 4.38 -11.38 -0.76
N PRO A 92 4.19 -12.69 -1.02
CA PRO A 92 3.28 -13.14 -2.08
C PRO A 92 1.83 -12.65 -1.90
N TYR A 93 1.36 -12.61 -0.66
CA TYR A 93 0.00 -12.11 -0.35
C TYR A 93 -0.08 -10.59 -0.50
N ILE A 94 0.98 -9.86 -0.12
CA ILE A 94 1.05 -8.40 -0.28
C ILE A 94 1.04 -8.03 -1.76
N ILE A 95 1.83 -8.69 -2.58
CA ILE A 95 1.89 -8.46 -4.04
C ILE A 95 0.49 -8.61 -4.65
N ARG A 96 -0.25 -9.65 -4.31
CA ARG A 96 -1.60 -9.87 -4.81
C ARG A 96 -2.58 -8.76 -4.37
N LEU A 97 -2.42 -8.25 -3.15
CA LEU A 97 -3.20 -7.09 -2.71
C LEU A 97 -2.86 -5.85 -3.54
N LEU A 98 -1.58 -5.55 -3.72
CA LEU A 98 -1.12 -4.39 -4.49
C LEU A 98 -1.58 -4.43 -5.96
N GLU A 99 -1.71 -5.60 -6.53
CA GLU A 99 -2.25 -5.81 -7.88
C GLU A 99 -3.77 -5.58 -7.97
N HIS A 100 -4.47 -5.59 -6.85
CA HIS A 100 -5.93 -5.45 -6.83
C HIS A 100 -6.34 -4.03 -7.24
N SER A 101 -7.43 -3.93 -8.00
CA SER A 101 -7.92 -2.66 -8.56
C SER A 101 -8.31 -1.61 -7.51
N MET A 102 -8.66 -2.04 -6.28
CA MET A 102 -8.99 -1.10 -5.19
C MET A 102 -7.77 -0.33 -4.66
N ILE A 103 -6.56 -0.81 -4.90
CA ILE A 103 -5.34 -0.16 -4.43
C ILE A 103 -4.82 0.79 -5.51
N THR A 104 -4.69 2.06 -5.17
CA THR A 104 -4.24 3.11 -6.09
C THR A 104 -2.81 3.56 -5.86
N GLY A 105 -2.25 3.31 -4.68
CA GLY A 105 -0.88 3.70 -4.35
C GLY A 105 -0.54 3.42 -2.89
N ILE A 106 0.66 3.81 -2.50
CA ILE A 106 1.17 3.66 -1.15
C ILE A 106 1.65 5.03 -0.67
N ILE A 107 1.11 5.51 0.45
CA ILE A 107 1.57 6.76 1.07
C ILE A 107 2.31 6.51 2.39
N GLY A 108 2.10 5.35 3.03
CA GLY A 108 2.74 5.03 4.29
C GLY A 108 2.33 5.95 5.44
N GLY A 109 3.28 6.30 6.29
CA GLY A 109 3.05 7.18 7.44
C GLY A 109 2.75 6.41 8.72
N GLY A 110 2.09 7.08 9.66
CA GLY A 110 1.74 6.52 10.95
C GLY A 110 2.91 6.44 11.92
N HIS A 111 2.75 5.63 12.96
CA HIS A 111 3.78 5.39 13.96
C HIS A 111 4.89 4.50 13.40
N ASP A 112 6.15 4.85 13.65
CA ASP A 112 7.32 4.15 13.11
C ASP A 112 7.24 3.88 11.59
N PRO A 113 7.26 4.92 10.74
CA PRO A 113 7.08 4.74 9.29
C PRO A 113 8.10 3.81 8.64
N ALA A 114 9.31 3.69 9.22
CA ALA A 114 10.34 2.79 8.73
C ALA A 114 9.95 1.29 8.85
N ASN A 115 9.00 0.96 9.70
CA ASN A 115 8.48 -0.39 9.87
C ASN A 115 7.30 -0.71 8.94
N ASN A 116 6.87 0.23 8.10
CA ASN A 116 5.91 -0.09 7.04
C ASN A 116 6.53 -0.99 5.99
N PHE A 117 5.70 -1.83 5.37
CA PHE A 117 6.10 -2.48 4.13
C PHE A 117 6.47 -1.41 3.08
N ALA A 118 7.56 -1.63 2.37
CA ALA A 118 7.96 -0.85 1.21
C ALA A 118 8.13 -1.78 0.01
N VAL A 119 7.84 -1.29 -1.19
CA VAL A 119 8.01 -2.10 -2.41
C VAL A 119 9.46 -2.55 -2.57
N THR A 120 10.41 -1.76 -2.08
CA THR A 120 11.83 -2.10 -2.06
C THR A 120 12.19 -3.25 -1.12
N ASP A 121 11.29 -3.72 -0.28
CA ASP A 121 11.47 -4.95 0.52
C ASP A 121 11.35 -6.21 -0.35
N LEU A 122 10.70 -6.10 -1.50
CA LEU A 122 10.57 -7.19 -2.46
C LEU A 122 11.89 -7.42 -3.21
N SER A 123 12.06 -8.62 -3.76
CA SER A 123 13.17 -8.88 -4.67
C SER A 123 13.05 -8.04 -5.95
N GLU A 124 14.14 -7.84 -6.66
CA GLU A 124 14.14 -7.12 -7.94
C GLU A 124 13.16 -7.75 -8.93
N SER A 125 13.12 -9.07 -9.02
CA SER A 125 12.19 -9.79 -9.89
C SER A 125 10.72 -9.54 -9.50
N GLU A 126 10.41 -9.59 -8.22
CA GLU A 126 9.06 -9.29 -7.71
C GLU A 126 8.66 -7.84 -7.98
N GLN A 127 9.58 -6.90 -7.79
CA GLN A 127 9.35 -5.49 -8.11
C GLN A 127 9.04 -5.31 -9.61
N GLU A 128 9.83 -5.91 -10.50
CA GLU A 128 9.60 -5.84 -11.94
C GLU A 128 8.23 -6.38 -12.34
N GLN A 129 7.86 -7.53 -11.84
CA GLN A 129 6.55 -8.14 -12.11
C GLN A 129 5.40 -7.26 -11.61
N LEU A 130 5.56 -6.67 -10.43
CA LEU A 130 4.56 -5.75 -9.86
C LEU A 130 4.43 -4.49 -10.72
N TYR A 131 5.54 -3.89 -11.13
CA TYR A 131 5.53 -2.67 -11.95
C TYR A 131 4.96 -2.91 -13.35
N ASP A 132 5.16 -4.09 -13.92
CA ASP A 132 4.55 -4.47 -15.20
C ASP A 132 3.03 -4.49 -15.12
N LYS A 133 2.49 -4.96 -14.00
CA LYS A 133 1.04 -5.03 -13.76
C LYS A 133 0.46 -3.72 -13.25
N LYS A 134 1.22 -2.97 -12.47
CA LYS A 134 0.78 -1.73 -11.82
C LYS A 134 1.89 -0.66 -11.81
N PRO A 135 2.11 0.01 -12.95
CA PRO A 135 3.16 1.01 -13.08
C PRO A 135 3.03 2.17 -12.10
N SER A 136 1.79 2.48 -11.65
CA SER A 136 1.53 3.55 -10.69
C SER A 136 2.19 3.34 -9.30
N LEU A 137 2.61 2.13 -8.98
CA LEU A 137 3.33 1.83 -7.74
C LEU A 137 4.83 2.09 -7.84
N MET A 138 5.33 2.31 -9.05
CA MET A 138 6.75 2.60 -9.27
C MET A 138 7.11 3.97 -8.66
N PRO A 139 8.21 4.06 -7.86
CA PRO A 139 8.66 5.35 -7.36
C PRO A 139 8.95 6.34 -8.51
N ALA A 140 8.69 7.62 -8.28
CA ALA A 140 8.86 8.67 -9.30
C ALA A 140 10.28 8.68 -9.91
N ARG A 141 11.30 8.49 -9.07
CA ARG A 141 12.69 8.43 -9.54
C ARG A 141 12.94 7.27 -10.49
N GLU A 142 12.36 6.10 -10.22
CA GLU A 142 12.47 4.93 -11.07
C GLU A 142 11.72 5.13 -12.39
N GLN A 143 10.55 5.75 -12.34
CA GLN A 143 9.81 6.14 -13.55
C GLN A 143 10.64 7.08 -14.42
N TYR A 144 11.28 8.08 -13.81
CA TYR A 144 12.16 9.01 -14.53
C TYR A 144 13.30 8.29 -15.25
N LYS A 145 13.95 7.35 -14.56
CA LYS A 145 15.05 6.58 -15.17
C LYS A 145 14.61 5.73 -16.35
N ARG A 146 13.40 5.19 -16.32
CA ARG A 146 12.88 4.27 -17.34
C ARG A 146 12.24 4.99 -18.52
N PHE A 147 11.47 6.03 -18.25
CA PHE A 147 10.56 6.65 -19.24
C PHE A 147 10.94 8.09 -19.60
N GLY A 148 11.81 8.73 -18.82
CA GLY A 148 12.13 10.13 -18.99
C GLY A 148 11.13 11.07 -18.33
N VAL A 149 11.43 12.37 -18.36
CA VAL A 149 10.66 13.39 -17.63
C VAL A 149 9.27 13.58 -18.21
N ASN A 150 9.14 13.64 -19.53
CA ASN A 150 7.87 13.94 -20.18
C ASN A 150 6.81 12.89 -19.88
N ASP A 151 7.17 11.63 -20.00
CA ASP A 151 6.25 10.53 -19.74
C ASP A 151 5.83 10.47 -18.26
N ILE A 152 6.76 10.78 -17.36
CA ILE A 152 6.45 10.85 -15.92
C ILE A 152 5.52 12.02 -15.64
N VAL A 153 5.78 13.18 -16.19
CA VAL A 153 4.93 14.36 -16.00
C VAL A 153 3.52 14.10 -16.50
N GLU A 154 3.37 13.51 -17.66
CA GLU A 154 2.05 13.13 -18.18
C GLU A 154 1.34 12.12 -17.29
N ALA A 155 2.04 11.10 -16.80
CA ALA A 155 1.46 10.11 -15.89
C ALA A 155 1.00 10.75 -14.57
N TYR A 156 1.82 11.62 -13.99
CA TYR A 156 1.44 12.35 -12.77
C TYR A 156 0.24 13.25 -12.97
N ILE A 157 0.22 14.01 -14.06
CA ILE A 157 -0.86 14.94 -14.37
C ILE A 157 -2.16 14.19 -14.60
N ASN A 158 -2.14 13.12 -15.38
CA ASN A 158 -3.32 12.36 -15.72
C ASN A 158 -3.92 11.59 -14.52
N GLU A 159 -3.07 11.15 -13.59
CA GLU A 159 -3.50 10.29 -12.50
C GLU A 159 -3.70 11.02 -11.16
N ARG A 160 -2.96 12.08 -10.89
CA ARG A 160 -2.83 12.59 -9.52
C ARG A 160 -2.82 14.10 -9.36
N MET A 161 -2.69 14.88 -10.44
CA MET A 161 -2.52 16.32 -10.34
C MET A 161 -3.80 17.09 -10.65
N PRO A 162 -4.04 18.24 -9.99
CA PRO A 162 -5.12 19.15 -10.34
C PRO A 162 -5.00 19.65 -11.79
N HIS A 163 -6.14 20.00 -12.39
CA HIS A 163 -6.22 20.47 -13.78
C HIS A 163 -5.30 21.67 -14.12
N GLU A 164 -4.99 22.49 -13.15
CA GLU A 164 -4.09 23.64 -13.34
C GLU A 164 -2.67 23.25 -13.78
N TYR A 165 -2.22 22.04 -13.48
CA TYR A 165 -0.91 21.53 -13.88
C TYR A 165 -0.88 20.97 -15.31
N LEU A 166 -2.02 20.71 -15.91
CA LEU A 166 -2.12 20.22 -17.29
C LEU A 166 -1.52 21.20 -18.32
N LYS A 167 -1.54 22.49 -17.99
CA LYS A 167 -1.01 23.54 -18.87
C LYS A 167 0.51 23.53 -18.99
N VAL A 168 1.21 22.99 -18.01
CA VAL A 168 2.66 22.96 -17.95
C VAL A 168 3.28 21.69 -18.51
N SER A 169 2.48 20.65 -18.73
CA SER A 169 2.98 19.32 -19.14
C SER A 169 3.69 19.29 -20.49
N ARG A 170 3.36 20.19 -21.40
CA ARG A 170 3.89 20.17 -22.78
C ARG A 170 5.29 20.76 -22.93
N GLU A 171 5.76 21.49 -21.93
CA GLU A 171 7.02 22.24 -22.00
C GLU A 171 8.05 21.81 -20.93
N PHE A 172 7.75 20.77 -20.20
CA PHE A 172 8.64 20.31 -19.14
C PHE A 172 9.92 19.68 -19.66
N ASN A 173 11.02 20.01 -18.98
CA ASN A 173 12.29 19.31 -19.07
C ASN A 173 12.74 18.88 -17.65
N ALA A 174 13.90 18.24 -17.51
CA ALA A 174 14.38 17.73 -16.22
C ALA A 174 14.50 18.82 -15.15
N VAL A 175 14.90 20.03 -15.52
CA VAL A 175 15.04 21.16 -14.58
C VAL A 175 13.68 21.63 -14.08
N ASP A 176 12.72 21.76 -15.00
CA ASP A 176 11.36 22.16 -14.66
C ASP A 176 10.67 21.11 -13.80
N ALA A 177 10.86 19.83 -14.10
CA ALA A 177 10.34 18.74 -13.29
C ALA A 177 10.88 18.80 -11.86
N THR A 178 12.17 19.02 -11.67
CA THR A 178 12.79 19.18 -10.34
C THR A 178 12.18 20.35 -9.57
N LYS A 179 11.92 21.47 -10.24
CA LYS A 179 11.30 22.65 -9.64
C LYS A 179 9.90 22.37 -9.08
N TYR A 180 9.10 21.57 -9.78
CA TYR A 180 7.70 21.30 -9.40
C TYR A 180 7.54 20.06 -8.52
N PHE A 181 8.37 19.05 -8.71
CA PHE A 181 8.24 17.74 -8.06
C PHE A 181 9.36 17.45 -7.05
N GLY A 182 10.30 18.38 -6.88
CA GLY A 182 11.38 18.27 -5.91
C GLY A 182 12.46 17.27 -6.30
N SER A 183 13.24 16.84 -5.31
CA SER A 183 14.42 15.97 -5.49
C SER A 183 14.13 14.58 -6.06
N ALA A 184 12.87 14.18 -6.17
CA ALA A 184 12.49 12.89 -6.78
C ALA A 184 12.99 12.75 -8.23
N PHE A 185 13.24 13.86 -8.93
CA PHE A 185 13.70 13.89 -10.32
C PHE A 185 15.17 14.27 -10.46
N GLU A 186 15.89 14.52 -9.37
CA GLU A 186 17.33 14.75 -9.43
C GLU A 186 18.05 13.46 -9.80
N THR A 187 18.90 13.52 -10.82
CA THR A 187 19.82 12.44 -11.18
C THR A 187 21.09 12.56 -10.37
N GLU A 188 21.57 11.46 -9.82
CA GLU A 188 22.91 11.39 -9.23
C GLU A 188 24.00 11.59 -10.29
#